data_b77d310c9ff172f9397ce8a756c4ccd3
#
_entry.id   b77d310c9ff172f9397ce8a756c4ccd3
#
_cell.length_a   1.000
_cell.length_b   1.000
_cell.length_c   1.000
_cell.angle_alpha   90.00
_cell.angle_beta   90.00
_cell.angle_gamma   90.00
#
_symmetry.space_group_name_H-M   'P 1'
#
loop_
_entity.id
_entity.type
_entity.pdbx_description
1 polymer ?
#
loop_
_entity_poly.entity_id
_entity_poly.type
_entity_poly.pdbx_seq_one_letter_code
_entity_poly.pdbx_strand_id
1 'polypeptide(L)'
;MCIRDRDNPEVILESVDKLRQKMEENAAIDDKFLDENFEQIANNSNIPFMGSNKPKVTIIEFFDYNCGYCKKSLDAITELLRSEYDLKVSFRDYPILAPSSRTAAKAALAAKLQGKYFALHSALMNMQGNLNDEKIYEAASYLKIDLNKLKKDMQKINIEEILLENEELARKLNIRGTPTFIINGKIYAGALELSKLKTIIEESMNDS
;
A
#
# COMPACT_ATOMS: atom_id res chain seq x y z
N MET A 1 -32.35 14.19 13.48
CA MET A 1 -31.56 15.40 13.81
C MET A 1 -32.38 16.17 14.83
N CYS A 2 -31.96 16.13 16.07
CA CYS A 2 -32.75 16.66 17.19
C CYS A 2 -32.67 18.18 17.24
N ILE A 3 -33.81 18.80 17.56
CA ILE A 3 -34.00 20.27 17.76
C ILE A 3 -32.96 20.85 18.75
N ARG A 4 -32.43 20.01 19.64
CA ARG A 4 -31.44 20.32 20.66
C ARG A 4 -30.10 20.86 20.16
N ASP A 5 -29.68 20.47 18.95
CA ASP A 5 -28.37 20.83 18.39
C ASP A 5 -28.36 22.26 17.78
N ARG A 6 -29.54 22.80 17.47
CA ARG A 6 -29.69 24.16 16.92
C ARG A 6 -29.71 25.22 17.98
N ASP A 7 -30.13 24.87 19.18
CA ASP A 7 -30.28 25.81 20.29
C ASP A 7 -29.03 25.87 21.20
N ASN A 8 -28.07 24.91 20.97
CA ASN A 8 -26.81 24.84 21.72
C ASN A 8 -25.63 24.54 20.75
N PRO A 9 -25.21 25.55 19.97
CA PRO A 9 -24.14 25.33 18.97
C PRO A 9 -22.77 24.99 19.62
N GLU A 10 -22.58 25.31 20.90
CA GLU A 10 -21.41 24.95 21.70
C GLU A 10 -21.22 23.43 21.82
N VAL A 11 -22.30 22.64 21.84
CA VAL A 11 -22.22 21.17 21.88
C VAL A 11 -21.57 20.61 20.62
N ILE A 12 -21.79 21.25 19.48
CA ILE A 12 -21.15 20.88 18.22
C ILE A 12 -19.65 21.17 18.28
N LEU A 13 -19.27 22.34 18.77
CA LEU A 13 -17.86 22.71 18.93
C LEU A 13 -17.15 21.78 19.91
N GLU A 14 -17.75 21.50 21.07
CA GLU A 14 -17.19 20.55 22.03
C GLU A 14 -17.04 19.14 21.44
N SER A 15 -18.00 18.69 20.63
CA SER A 15 -17.95 17.40 19.95
C SER A 15 -16.85 17.36 18.89
N VAL A 16 -16.64 18.45 18.16
CA VAL A 16 -15.54 18.59 17.17
C VAL A 16 -14.18 18.59 17.87
N ASP A 17 -14.05 19.31 18.98
CA ASP A 17 -12.80 19.35 19.75
C ASP A 17 -12.46 17.99 20.36
N LYS A 18 -13.44 17.28 20.92
CA LYS A 18 -13.27 15.90 21.40
C LYS A 18 -12.86 14.94 20.26
N LEU A 19 -13.44 15.14 19.07
CA LEU A 19 -13.06 14.35 17.91
C LEU A 19 -11.61 14.64 17.49
N ARG A 20 -11.20 15.92 17.47
CA ARG A 20 -9.82 16.32 17.18
C ARG A 20 -8.84 15.72 18.17
N GLN A 21 -9.09 15.87 19.47
CA GLN A 21 -8.24 15.27 20.52
C GLN A 21 -8.09 13.75 20.33
N LYS A 22 -9.18 13.04 20.07
CA LYS A 22 -9.14 11.61 19.81
C LYS A 22 -8.39 11.25 18.52
N MET A 23 -8.44 12.09 17.50
CA MET A 23 -7.66 11.91 16.27
C MET A 23 -6.17 12.13 16.52
N GLU A 24 -5.81 13.14 17.31
CA GLU A 24 -4.42 13.43 17.70
C GLU A 24 -3.83 12.33 18.60
N GLU A 25 -4.59 11.82 19.58
CA GLU A 25 -4.20 10.69 20.41
C GLU A 25 -3.97 9.42 19.58
N ASN A 26 -4.88 9.12 18.64
CA ASN A 26 -4.72 7.96 17.75
C ASN A 26 -3.50 8.13 16.85
N ALA A 27 -3.28 9.31 16.26
CA ALA A 27 -2.12 9.58 15.42
C ALA A 27 -0.82 9.39 16.21
N ALA A 28 -0.75 9.87 17.44
CA ALA A 28 0.43 9.68 18.30
C ALA A 28 0.70 8.20 18.65
N ILE A 29 -0.35 7.38 18.79
CA ILE A 29 -0.23 5.94 19.01
C ILE A 29 0.28 5.26 17.73
N ASP A 30 -0.27 5.65 16.58
CA ASP A 30 0.11 5.12 15.27
C ASP A 30 1.59 5.46 14.96
N ASP A 31 2.02 6.68 15.22
CA ASP A 31 3.40 7.13 15.04
C ASP A 31 4.36 6.36 15.94
N LYS A 32 4.04 6.22 17.23
CA LYS A 32 4.87 5.46 18.17
C LYS A 32 5.00 4.00 17.77
N PHE A 33 3.90 3.36 17.38
CA PHE A 33 3.94 1.97 16.91
C PHE A 33 4.83 1.84 15.68
N LEU A 34 4.71 2.80 14.75
CA LEU A 34 5.49 2.79 13.51
C LEU A 34 6.98 2.99 13.78
N ASP A 35 7.34 3.94 14.64
CA ASP A 35 8.74 4.19 15.05
C ASP A 35 9.39 2.94 15.66
N GLU A 36 8.67 2.26 16.57
CA GLU A 36 9.17 1.06 17.24
C GLU A 36 9.29 -0.16 16.33
N ASN A 37 8.51 -0.23 15.24
CA ASN A 37 8.41 -1.42 14.39
C ASN A 37 8.84 -1.18 12.94
N PHE A 38 9.24 0.04 12.55
CA PHE A 38 9.50 0.39 11.15
C PHE A 38 10.51 -0.54 10.48
N GLU A 39 11.62 -0.83 11.11
CA GLU A 39 12.66 -1.72 10.58
C GLU A 39 12.12 -3.14 10.29
N GLN A 40 11.31 -3.68 11.18
CA GLN A 40 10.70 -4.99 11.00
C GLN A 40 9.68 -4.97 9.84
N ILE A 41 8.87 -3.92 9.76
CA ILE A 41 7.86 -3.74 8.71
C ILE A 41 8.54 -3.56 7.34
N ALA A 42 9.60 -2.75 7.28
CA ALA A 42 10.35 -2.42 6.08
C ALA A 42 11.17 -3.60 5.53
N ASN A 43 11.67 -4.48 6.43
CA ASN A 43 12.55 -5.58 6.08
C ASN A 43 11.87 -6.96 6.07
N ASN A 44 10.54 -7.01 6.06
CA ASN A 44 9.79 -8.26 5.95
C ASN A 44 10.07 -8.95 4.60
N SER A 45 10.76 -10.09 4.63
CA SER A 45 11.19 -10.85 3.44
C SER A 45 10.03 -11.47 2.64
N ASN A 46 8.85 -11.60 3.26
CA ASN A 46 7.66 -12.11 2.59
C ASN A 46 7.06 -11.07 1.63
N ILE A 47 7.27 -9.78 1.93
CA ILE A 47 6.73 -8.68 1.13
C ILE A 47 7.59 -8.45 -0.12
N PRO A 48 6.99 -8.32 -1.31
CA PRO A 48 7.71 -7.95 -2.51
C PRO A 48 8.28 -6.54 -2.40
N PHE A 49 9.50 -6.35 -2.90
CA PHE A 49 10.12 -5.02 -2.95
C PHE A 49 10.96 -4.84 -4.22
N MET A 50 11.23 -3.60 -4.59
CA MET A 50 12.19 -3.19 -5.61
C MET A 50 13.17 -2.17 -5.05
N GLY A 51 14.32 -2.04 -5.71
CA GLY A 51 15.38 -1.10 -5.35
C GLY A 51 16.48 -1.72 -4.50
N SER A 52 17.04 -0.94 -3.61
CA SER A 52 18.22 -1.29 -2.82
C SER A 52 17.91 -2.28 -1.70
N ASN A 53 18.88 -3.17 -1.41
CA ASN A 53 18.83 -4.04 -0.23
C ASN A 53 19.34 -3.34 1.06
N LYS A 54 20.00 -2.19 0.90
CA LYS A 54 20.48 -1.33 2.01
C LYS A 54 20.15 0.12 1.67
N PRO A 55 18.86 0.47 1.62
CA PRO A 55 18.42 1.77 1.15
C PRO A 55 18.72 2.86 2.19
N LYS A 56 18.91 4.10 1.72
CA LYS A 56 18.82 5.29 2.57
C LYS A 56 17.39 5.69 2.85
N VAL A 57 16.48 5.42 1.91
CA VAL A 57 15.05 5.71 2.05
C VAL A 57 14.22 4.47 1.73
N THR A 58 13.32 4.11 2.63
CA THR A 58 12.34 3.05 2.41
C THR A 58 10.95 3.63 2.24
N ILE A 59 10.32 3.25 1.13
CA ILE A 59 8.91 3.54 0.82
C ILE A 59 8.13 2.24 0.95
N ILE A 60 7.03 2.26 1.69
CA ILE A 60 6.07 1.15 1.77
C ILE A 60 4.76 1.67 1.18
N GLU A 61 4.26 1.02 0.14
CA GLU A 61 3.00 1.37 -0.51
C GLU A 61 1.92 0.34 -0.16
N PHE A 62 0.83 0.78 0.45
CA PHE A 62 -0.42 0.02 0.55
C PHE A 62 -1.28 0.35 -0.65
N PHE A 63 -1.61 -0.65 -1.45
CA PHE A 63 -2.29 -0.44 -2.72
C PHE A 63 -3.35 -1.51 -3.02
N ASP A 64 -4.23 -1.19 -3.97
CA ASP A 64 -5.26 -2.09 -4.50
C ASP A 64 -5.27 -2.03 -6.03
N TYR A 65 -5.33 -3.17 -6.69
CA TYR A 65 -5.28 -3.27 -8.17
C TYR A 65 -6.50 -2.65 -8.87
N ASN A 66 -7.61 -2.44 -8.19
CA ASN A 66 -8.77 -1.72 -8.72
C ASN A 66 -8.78 -0.23 -8.35
N CYS A 67 -7.79 0.24 -7.60
CA CYS A 67 -7.66 1.63 -7.21
C CYS A 67 -7.10 2.48 -8.36
N GLY A 68 -7.91 3.40 -8.90
CA GLY A 68 -7.47 4.30 -9.98
C GLY A 68 -6.33 5.24 -9.56
N TYR A 69 -6.27 5.63 -8.29
CA TYR A 69 -5.18 6.46 -7.77
C TYR A 69 -3.88 5.66 -7.59
N CYS A 70 -3.95 4.38 -7.21
CA CYS A 70 -2.78 3.50 -7.17
C CYS A 70 -2.20 3.28 -8.58
N LYS A 71 -3.06 3.10 -9.57
CA LYS A 71 -2.64 3.00 -10.98
C LYS A 71 -1.88 4.25 -11.45
N LYS A 72 -2.32 5.45 -11.04
CA LYS A 72 -1.61 6.71 -11.33
C LYS A 72 -0.28 6.83 -10.60
N SER A 73 -0.15 6.28 -9.40
CA SER A 73 1.09 6.29 -8.64
C SER A 73 2.18 5.41 -9.23
N LEU A 74 1.82 4.38 -10.01
CA LEU A 74 2.77 3.44 -10.60
C LEU A 74 3.87 4.14 -11.43
N ASP A 75 3.51 5.14 -12.23
CA ASP A 75 4.47 5.87 -13.07
C ASP A 75 5.48 6.62 -12.21
N ALA A 76 5.01 7.32 -11.17
CA ALA A 76 5.87 8.04 -10.23
C ALA A 76 6.82 7.10 -9.47
N ILE A 77 6.32 5.97 -8.97
CA ILE A 77 7.13 4.94 -8.29
C ILE A 77 8.14 4.33 -9.26
N THR A 78 7.73 4.04 -10.51
CA THR A 78 8.64 3.49 -11.52
C THR A 78 9.76 4.46 -11.88
N GLU A 79 9.45 5.77 -11.97
CA GLU A 79 10.47 6.79 -12.23
C GLU A 79 11.44 6.94 -11.06
N LEU A 80 10.94 6.92 -9.81
CA LEU A 80 11.80 6.92 -8.63
C LEU A 80 12.75 5.72 -8.59
N LEU A 81 12.26 4.53 -8.92
CA LEU A 81 13.09 3.31 -8.96
C LEU A 81 14.15 3.32 -10.06
N ARG A 82 13.99 4.17 -11.09
CA ARG A 82 15.00 4.38 -12.16
C ARG A 82 15.93 5.54 -11.88
N SER A 83 15.63 6.34 -10.87
CA SER A 83 16.48 7.48 -10.47
C SER A 83 17.74 7.02 -9.74
N GLU A 84 18.62 7.99 -9.44
CA GLU A 84 19.85 7.73 -8.69
C GLU A 84 19.65 7.67 -7.16
N TYR A 85 18.40 7.78 -6.67
CA TYR A 85 18.12 7.66 -5.25
C TYR A 85 18.37 6.23 -4.75
N ASP A 86 19.10 6.12 -3.65
CA ASP A 86 19.29 4.83 -2.95
C ASP A 86 18.06 4.52 -2.10
N LEU A 87 17.04 3.96 -2.76
CA LEU A 87 15.74 3.69 -2.15
C LEU A 87 15.28 2.25 -2.35
N LYS A 88 14.35 1.84 -1.50
CA LYS A 88 13.59 0.60 -1.56
C LYS A 88 12.10 0.92 -1.58
N VAL A 89 11.37 0.27 -2.45
CA VAL A 89 9.89 0.32 -2.44
C VAL A 89 9.36 -1.07 -2.12
N SER A 90 8.65 -1.19 -1.00
CA SER A 90 7.96 -2.42 -0.57
C SER A 90 6.48 -2.31 -0.92
N PHE A 91 5.92 -3.37 -1.52
CA PHE A 91 4.57 -3.40 -2.06
C PHE A 91 3.67 -4.24 -1.16
N ARG A 92 2.77 -3.59 -0.41
CA ARG A 92 1.80 -4.24 0.46
C ARG A 92 0.43 -4.26 -0.21
N ASP A 93 0.09 -5.43 -0.76
CA ASP A 93 -1.24 -5.68 -1.30
C ASP A 93 -2.30 -5.47 -0.21
N TYR A 94 -3.23 -4.52 -0.43
CA TYR A 94 -4.31 -4.18 0.49
C TYR A 94 -5.65 -4.16 -0.27
N PRO A 95 -6.22 -5.36 -0.56
CA PRO A 95 -7.33 -5.54 -1.48
C PRO A 95 -8.68 -5.25 -0.81
N ILE A 96 -9.07 -3.96 -0.74
CA ILE A 96 -10.26 -3.49 -0.03
C ILE A 96 -11.43 -3.04 -0.94
N LEU A 97 -11.19 -2.89 -2.26
CA LEU A 97 -12.17 -2.24 -3.14
C LEU A 97 -13.13 -3.22 -3.80
N ALA A 98 -12.68 -4.45 -4.12
CA ALA A 98 -13.51 -5.43 -4.80
C ALA A 98 -13.03 -6.87 -4.56
N PRO A 99 -13.88 -7.89 -4.73
CA PRO A 99 -13.44 -9.29 -4.67
C PRO A 99 -12.31 -9.61 -5.65
N SER A 100 -12.34 -9.04 -6.86
CA SER A 100 -11.26 -9.17 -7.85
C SER A 100 -9.93 -8.54 -7.43
N SER A 101 -9.94 -7.56 -6.51
CA SER A 101 -8.72 -7.03 -5.90
C SER A 101 -7.96 -8.13 -5.15
N ARG A 102 -8.70 -8.96 -4.38
CA ARG A 102 -8.10 -10.08 -3.64
C ARG A 102 -7.59 -11.16 -4.57
N THR A 103 -8.33 -11.48 -5.65
CA THR A 103 -7.84 -12.41 -6.68
C THR A 103 -6.56 -11.89 -7.32
N ALA A 104 -6.49 -10.60 -7.68
CA ALA A 104 -5.32 -9.98 -8.28
C ALA A 104 -4.10 -10.00 -7.34
N ALA A 105 -4.30 -9.64 -6.07
CA ALA A 105 -3.26 -9.69 -5.04
C ALA A 105 -2.70 -11.10 -4.85
N LYS A 106 -3.58 -12.11 -4.72
CA LYS A 106 -3.15 -13.51 -4.64
C LYS A 106 -2.38 -13.97 -5.88
N ALA A 107 -2.83 -13.56 -7.07
CA ALA A 107 -2.14 -13.90 -8.31
C ALA A 107 -0.74 -13.26 -8.38
N ALA A 108 -0.60 -11.98 -8.03
CA ALA A 108 0.69 -11.30 -8.01
C ALA A 108 1.66 -11.92 -7.00
N LEU A 109 1.20 -12.17 -5.76
CA LEU A 109 2.00 -12.82 -4.73
C LEU A 109 2.39 -14.25 -5.12
N ALA A 110 1.49 -15.02 -5.74
CA ALA A 110 1.80 -16.35 -6.26
C ALA A 110 2.79 -16.30 -7.42
N ALA A 111 2.70 -15.28 -8.29
CA ALA A 111 3.67 -15.07 -9.37
C ALA A 111 5.09 -14.79 -8.87
N LYS A 112 5.26 -14.29 -7.62
CA LYS A 112 6.57 -14.15 -6.96
C LYS A 112 7.31 -15.49 -6.93
N LEU A 113 6.61 -16.61 -6.72
CA LEU A 113 7.18 -17.96 -6.69
C LEU A 113 7.68 -18.44 -8.07
N GLN A 114 7.38 -17.68 -9.11
CA GLN A 114 7.87 -17.88 -10.48
C GLN A 114 8.79 -16.73 -10.95
N GLY A 115 9.22 -15.84 -10.02
CA GLY A 115 10.06 -14.69 -10.33
C GLY A 115 9.35 -13.62 -11.18
N LYS A 116 8.00 -13.58 -11.16
CA LYS A 116 7.17 -12.76 -12.05
C LYS A 116 6.28 -11.74 -11.33
N TYR A 117 6.53 -11.49 -10.02
CA TYR A 117 5.69 -10.55 -9.25
C TYR A 117 5.55 -9.20 -9.96
N PHE A 118 6.68 -8.52 -10.23
CA PHE A 118 6.63 -7.16 -10.81
C PHE A 118 6.08 -7.12 -12.22
N ALA A 119 6.35 -8.15 -13.02
CA ALA A 119 5.78 -8.23 -14.36
C ALA A 119 4.25 -8.28 -14.28
N LEU A 120 3.70 -9.12 -13.41
CA LEU A 120 2.25 -9.23 -13.24
C LEU A 120 1.68 -8.00 -12.52
N HIS A 121 2.33 -7.52 -11.47
CA HIS A 121 1.95 -6.28 -10.78
C HIS A 121 1.79 -5.10 -11.76
N SER A 122 2.82 -4.82 -12.56
CA SER A 122 2.79 -3.74 -13.54
C SER A 122 1.71 -3.95 -14.60
N ALA A 123 1.52 -5.18 -15.08
CA ALA A 123 0.48 -5.49 -16.06
C ALA A 123 -0.91 -5.21 -15.49
N LEU A 124 -1.20 -5.66 -14.26
CA LEU A 124 -2.50 -5.47 -13.61
C LEU A 124 -2.76 -3.99 -13.28
N MET A 125 -1.75 -3.25 -12.82
CA MET A 125 -1.86 -1.82 -12.54
C MET A 125 -2.12 -1.00 -13.81
N ASN A 126 -1.55 -1.38 -14.95
CA ASN A 126 -1.76 -0.69 -16.23
C ASN A 126 -3.08 -1.06 -16.92
N MET A 127 -3.83 -2.04 -16.42
CA MET A 127 -5.13 -2.40 -16.99
C MET A 127 -6.19 -1.32 -16.77
N GLN A 128 -6.91 -1.00 -17.83
CA GLN A 128 -8.04 -0.07 -17.78
C GLN A 128 -9.29 -0.75 -17.22
N GLY A 129 -10.07 0.02 -16.46
CA GLY A 129 -11.31 -0.44 -15.86
C GLY A 129 -11.11 -1.44 -14.71
N ASN A 130 -12.21 -2.07 -14.29
CA ASN A 130 -12.19 -3.05 -13.22
C ASN A 130 -11.58 -4.38 -13.68
N LEU A 131 -10.81 -4.98 -12.78
CA LEU A 131 -10.27 -6.33 -12.99
C LEU A 131 -11.38 -7.38 -12.78
N ASN A 132 -11.22 -8.49 -13.48
CA ASN A 132 -11.92 -9.75 -13.24
C ASN A 132 -10.92 -10.90 -13.38
N ASP A 133 -11.33 -12.09 -13.02
CA ASP A 133 -10.46 -13.27 -13.04
C ASP A 133 -9.92 -13.59 -14.45
N GLU A 134 -10.74 -13.39 -15.49
CA GLU A 134 -10.34 -13.59 -16.88
C GLU A 134 -9.15 -12.70 -17.26
N LYS A 135 -9.28 -11.40 -17.07
CA LYS A 135 -8.21 -10.42 -17.33
C LYS A 135 -6.92 -10.72 -16.55
N ILE A 136 -7.06 -11.15 -15.28
CA ILE A 136 -5.92 -11.50 -14.42
C ILE A 136 -5.16 -12.69 -15.02
N TYR A 137 -5.89 -13.75 -15.42
CA TYR A 137 -5.26 -14.94 -16.00
C TYR A 137 -4.75 -14.72 -17.42
N GLU A 138 -5.40 -13.87 -18.21
CA GLU A 138 -4.89 -13.44 -19.52
C GLU A 138 -3.55 -12.71 -19.38
N ALA A 139 -3.45 -11.77 -18.45
CA ALA A 139 -2.19 -11.08 -18.17
C ALA A 139 -1.09 -12.04 -17.74
N ALA A 140 -1.41 -12.97 -16.85
CA ALA A 140 -0.47 -13.98 -16.40
C ALA A 140 0.00 -14.88 -17.56
N SER A 141 -0.93 -15.29 -18.43
CA SER A 141 -0.62 -16.08 -19.64
C SER A 141 0.28 -15.32 -20.60
N TYR A 142 -0.05 -14.06 -20.90
CA TYR A 142 0.77 -13.20 -21.76
C TYR A 142 2.21 -13.07 -21.26
N LEU A 143 2.38 -12.99 -19.94
CA LEU A 143 3.69 -12.94 -19.27
C LEU A 143 4.39 -14.29 -19.18
N LYS A 144 3.84 -15.34 -19.77
CA LYS A 144 4.37 -16.71 -19.73
C LYS A 144 4.51 -17.25 -18.31
N ILE A 145 3.56 -16.92 -17.45
CA ILE A 145 3.41 -17.52 -16.12
C ILE A 145 2.68 -18.85 -16.29
N ASP A 146 3.19 -19.91 -15.67
CA ASP A 146 2.48 -21.19 -15.62
C ASP A 146 1.18 -21.04 -14.84
N LEU A 147 0.04 -21.07 -15.55
CA LEU A 147 -1.28 -20.85 -14.94
C LEU A 147 -1.70 -21.96 -13.99
N ASN A 148 -1.29 -23.23 -14.25
CA ASN A 148 -1.63 -24.34 -13.38
C ASN A 148 -0.91 -24.19 -12.03
N LYS A 149 0.37 -23.84 -12.09
CA LYS A 149 1.17 -23.54 -10.90
C LYS A 149 0.66 -22.29 -10.20
N LEU A 150 0.34 -21.21 -10.94
CA LEU A 150 -0.21 -19.98 -10.39
C LEU A 150 -1.48 -20.25 -9.57
N LYS A 151 -2.47 -20.92 -10.16
CA LYS A 151 -3.74 -21.24 -9.49
C LYS A 151 -3.54 -22.10 -8.24
N LYS A 152 -2.61 -23.06 -8.28
CA LYS A 152 -2.25 -23.87 -7.12
C LYS A 152 -1.58 -23.03 -6.02
N ASP A 153 -0.65 -22.16 -6.41
CA ASP A 153 0.11 -21.33 -5.47
C ASP A 153 -0.77 -20.25 -4.83
N MET A 154 -1.76 -19.71 -5.54
CA MET A 154 -2.76 -18.77 -4.99
C MET A 154 -3.58 -19.34 -3.81
N GLN A 155 -3.64 -20.66 -3.68
CA GLN A 155 -4.36 -21.34 -2.59
C GLN A 155 -3.45 -21.68 -1.41
N LYS A 156 -2.17 -21.34 -1.47
CA LYS A 156 -1.25 -21.60 -0.36
C LYS A 156 -1.57 -20.72 0.85
N ILE A 157 -1.47 -21.32 2.03
CA ILE A 157 -1.76 -20.64 3.30
C ILE A 157 -0.91 -19.38 3.49
N ASN A 158 0.37 -19.42 3.10
CA ASN A 158 1.27 -18.27 3.25
C ASN A 158 0.89 -17.07 2.38
N ILE A 159 0.18 -17.25 1.25
CA ILE A 159 -0.35 -16.13 0.44
C ILE A 159 -1.47 -15.42 1.20
N GLU A 160 -2.36 -16.20 1.82
CA GLU A 160 -3.42 -15.64 2.64
C GLU A 160 -2.87 -14.94 3.90
N GLU A 161 -1.88 -15.53 4.55
CA GLU A 161 -1.21 -14.95 5.72
C GLU A 161 -0.58 -13.59 5.42
N ILE A 162 0.06 -13.43 4.25
CA ILE A 162 0.61 -12.13 3.82
C ILE A 162 -0.49 -11.07 3.69
N LEU A 163 -1.62 -11.42 3.08
CA LEU A 163 -2.73 -10.47 2.94
C LEU A 163 -3.34 -10.10 4.28
N LEU A 164 -3.53 -11.08 5.18
CA LEU A 164 -4.03 -10.83 6.54
C LEU A 164 -3.05 -9.97 7.35
N GLU A 165 -1.74 -10.21 7.24
CA GLU A 165 -0.71 -9.38 7.86
C GLU A 165 -0.79 -7.93 7.36
N ASN A 166 -0.95 -7.73 6.05
CA ASN A 166 -1.10 -6.39 5.48
C ASN A 166 -2.37 -5.70 5.97
N GLU A 167 -3.50 -6.43 6.03
CA GLU A 167 -4.77 -5.92 6.55
C GLU A 167 -4.66 -5.55 8.05
N GLU A 168 -4.01 -6.40 8.85
CA GLU A 168 -3.80 -6.12 10.27
C GLU A 168 -2.89 -4.91 10.49
N LEU A 169 -1.79 -4.81 9.74
CA LEU A 169 -0.89 -3.68 9.79
C LEU A 169 -1.60 -2.39 9.39
N ALA A 170 -2.36 -2.41 8.29
CA ALA A 170 -3.16 -1.26 7.86
C ALA A 170 -4.15 -0.82 8.95
N ARG A 171 -4.79 -1.77 9.64
CA ARG A 171 -5.69 -1.48 10.76
C ARG A 171 -4.96 -0.87 11.96
N LYS A 172 -3.78 -1.39 12.32
CA LYS A 172 -2.94 -0.86 13.42
C LYS A 172 -2.47 0.55 13.14
N LEU A 173 -2.17 0.88 11.88
CA LEU A 173 -1.73 2.19 11.42
C LEU A 173 -2.88 3.08 10.96
N ASN A 174 -4.12 2.73 11.27
CA ASN A 174 -5.33 3.48 10.90
C ASN A 174 -5.40 3.84 9.40
N ILE A 175 -4.79 3.01 8.54
CA ILE A 175 -4.82 3.15 7.07
C ILE A 175 -6.21 2.73 6.58
N ARG A 176 -6.96 3.67 5.98
CA ARG A 176 -8.36 3.48 5.58
C ARG A 176 -8.58 3.47 4.07
N GLY A 177 -7.53 3.62 3.29
CA GLY A 177 -7.65 3.72 1.84
C GLY A 177 -6.33 3.52 1.13
N THR A 178 -6.44 3.43 -0.20
CA THR A 178 -5.29 3.26 -1.09
C THR A 178 -5.24 4.34 -2.16
N PRO A 179 -4.05 4.75 -2.64
CA PRO A 179 -2.78 4.38 -2.05
C PRO A 179 -2.54 5.06 -0.70
N THR A 180 -1.78 4.42 0.18
CA THR A 180 -1.17 5.05 1.34
C THR A 180 0.30 4.69 1.35
N PHE A 181 1.16 5.68 1.56
CA PHE A 181 2.60 5.51 1.60
C PHE A 181 3.12 5.68 3.02
N ILE A 182 4.11 4.86 3.39
CA ILE A 182 4.95 5.11 4.56
C ILE A 182 6.35 5.35 4.03
N ILE A 183 6.92 6.52 4.31
CA ILE A 183 8.25 6.92 3.83
C ILE A 183 9.10 7.25 5.05
N ASN A 184 10.13 6.45 5.31
CA ASN A 184 10.99 6.56 6.49
C ASN A 184 10.20 6.83 7.78
N GLY A 185 9.17 6.02 8.04
CA GLY A 185 8.37 6.09 9.27
C GLY A 185 7.26 7.14 9.29
N LYS A 186 7.05 7.94 8.24
CA LYS A 186 5.95 8.91 8.17
C LYS A 186 4.86 8.44 7.20
N ILE A 187 3.60 8.56 7.61
CA ILE A 187 2.43 8.12 6.82
C ILE A 187 1.89 9.25 5.94
N TYR A 188 1.67 8.94 4.66
CA TYR A 188 1.09 9.84 3.67
C TYR A 188 -0.10 9.16 3.00
N ALA A 189 -1.32 9.63 3.29
CA ALA A 189 -2.53 9.09 2.69
C ALA A 189 -2.81 9.71 1.32
N GLY A 190 -3.24 8.88 0.37
CA GLY A 190 -3.60 9.30 -0.98
C GLY A 190 -2.43 9.26 -1.97
N ALA A 191 -2.75 9.52 -3.25
CA ALA A 191 -1.75 9.55 -4.31
C ALA A 191 -0.81 10.74 -4.14
N LEU A 192 0.48 10.47 -4.28
CA LEU A 192 1.53 11.49 -4.29
C LEU A 192 2.06 11.67 -5.71
N GLU A 193 2.17 12.92 -6.13
CA GLU A 193 2.85 13.24 -7.39
C GLU A 193 4.37 13.07 -7.25
N LEU A 194 5.04 12.81 -8.36
CA LEU A 194 6.48 12.57 -8.40
C LEU A 194 7.29 13.71 -7.75
N SER A 195 6.91 14.96 -7.99
CA SER A 195 7.57 16.14 -7.40
C SER A 195 7.50 16.10 -5.88
N LYS A 196 6.33 15.77 -5.33
CA LYS A 196 6.13 15.67 -3.87
C LYS A 196 6.91 14.49 -3.28
N LEU A 197 6.92 13.34 -3.97
CA LEU A 197 7.72 12.18 -3.55
C LEU A 197 9.22 12.52 -3.50
N LYS A 198 9.76 13.19 -4.53
CA LYS A 198 11.16 13.64 -4.55
C LYS A 198 11.48 14.55 -3.37
N THR A 199 10.64 15.57 -3.09
CA THR A 199 10.82 16.45 -1.94
C THR A 199 10.87 15.67 -0.62
N ILE A 200 9.92 14.75 -0.39
CA ILE A 200 9.88 13.94 0.85
C ILE A 200 11.12 13.05 0.98
N ILE A 201 11.59 12.47 -0.13
CA ILE A 201 12.78 11.63 -0.15
C ILE A 201 14.02 12.46 0.20
N GLU A 202 14.18 13.64 -0.40
CA GLU A 202 15.31 14.54 -0.14
C GLU A 202 15.32 15.03 1.31
N GLU A 203 14.17 15.42 1.86
CA GLU A 203 14.01 15.74 3.28
C GLU A 203 14.42 14.56 4.17
N SER A 204 13.94 13.34 3.86
CA SER A 204 14.26 12.12 4.62
C SER A 204 15.75 11.73 4.57
N MET A 205 16.45 12.06 3.48
CA MET A 205 17.89 11.80 3.34
C MET A 205 18.74 12.80 4.14
N ASN A 206 18.22 13.98 4.42
CA ASN A 206 18.90 15.00 5.20
C ASN A 206 18.71 14.82 6.72
N ASP A 207 17.66 14.13 7.13
CA ASP A 207 17.34 13.85 8.54
C ASP A 207 18.03 12.56 9.06
N SER A 208 18.72 11.80 8.20
CA SER A 208 19.41 10.53 8.49
C SER A 208 20.91 10.73 8.63
#